data_494e9cbd698bd115540274a8b32a0643
#
_entry.id   494e9cbd698bd115540274a8b32a0643
#
_cell.length_a   1.000
_cell.length_b   1.000
_cell.length_c   1.000
_cell.angle_alpha   90.00
_cell.angle_beta   90.00
_cell.angle_gamma   90.00
#
_symmetry.space_group_name_H-M   'P 1'
#
loop_
_entity.id
_entity.type
_entity.pdbx_description
1 polymer ?
#
loop_
_entity_poly.entity_id
_entity_poly.type
_entity_poly.pdbx_seq_one_letter_code
_entity_poly.pdbx_strand_id
1 'polypeptide(L)'
;AVDGADGYILQFYNADEPEKCIKSRYAQNLSKLILGFRNGRKYLVRVKAFCYSDGKEIAGELSRPAEFTPICKHLRAQNVITMNRGETTQIVWERRNIVPAVAFSCDDESVATVTKGGQVTAISEGIACVTLTADDGETFKVKVAVGRDMSRCLSAARIMLCGDIMCSLEQQRKAATRSLDFSDTFKAMKSTIKSADYSVAVLETTCFDGAPYEYEKIRTDSGSPNCNSPSTFIDAVKDCGFTALVTANNHNCDTGFKGLEATVRCIKNGGMANIGTLDDGTYIADINGIKVGFTAVNSISNGLEKDIPPHLIGKYEPLRFRELVNSLKNARHKNNLALHAA
;
A
#
# COMPACT_ATOMS: atom_id res chain seq x y z
N ALA A 1 -5.67 -8.44 30.71
CA ALA A 1 -4.46 -9.26 30.83
C ALA A 1 -4.63 -10.17 32.05
N VAL A 2 -3.99 -11.33 32.06
CA VAL A 2 -3.89 -12.25 33.19
C VAL A 2 -2.44 -12.17 33.65
N ASP A 3 -2.24 -11.88 34.95
CA ASP A 3 -0.89 -11.81 35.53
C ASP A 3 -0.20 -13.17 35.44
N GLY A 4 1.06 -13.18 35.05
CA GLY A 4 1.86 -14.38 34.88
C GLY A 4 1.58 -15.19 33.62
N ALA A 5 0.76 -14.69 32.72
CA ALA A 5 0.54 -15.36 31.45
C ALA A 5 1.63 -15.04 30.42
N ASP A 6 2.18 -16.08 29.78
CA ASP A 6 3.11 -15.96 28.67
C ASP A 6 2.41 -15.67 27.33
N GLY A 7 1.08 -15.89 27.30
CA GLY A 7 0.26 -15.62 26.13
C GLY A 7 -1.17 -16.10 26.27
N TYR A 8 -1.84 -16.10 25.14
CA TYR A 8 -3.26 -16.42 25.03
C TYR A 8 -3.53 -17.40 23.88
N ILE A 9 -4.48 -18.30 24.08
CA ILE A 9 -5.01 -19.16 23.03
C ILE A 9 -6.42 -18.70 22.70
N LEU A 10 -6.65 -18.27 21.48
CA LEU A 10 -7.96 -17.88 20.96
C LEU A 10 -8.57 -19.04 20.21
N GLN A 11 -9.76 -19.45 20.60
CA GLN A 11 -10.54 -20.49 19.94
C GLN A 11 -11.78 -19.90 19.31
N PHE A 12 -12.05 -20.25 18.06
CA PHE A 12 -13.15 -19.70 17.27
C PHE A 12 -14.13 -20.80 16.91
N TYR A 13 -15.40 -20.45 16.90
CA TYR A 13 -16.52 -21.35 16.67
C TYR A 13 -17.52 -20.66 15.73
N ASN A 14 -18.26 -21.44 14.95
CA ASN A 14 -19.45 -20.90 14.31
C ASN A 14 -20.52 -20.65 15.39
N ALA A 15 -21.27 -19.55 15.27
CA ALA A 15 -22.32 -19.27 16.26
C ALA A 15 -23.47 -20.31 16.26
N ASP A 16 -23.68 -20.96 15.11
CA ASP A 16 -24.65 -22.04 14.90
C ASP A 16 -24.14 -23.42 15.35
N GLU A 17 -22.81 -23.58 15.56
CA GLU A 17 -22.16 -24.82 16.03
C GLU A 17 -21.16 -24.51 17.16
N PRO A 18 -21.62 -24.03 18.34
CA PRO A 18 -20.74 -23.48 19.38
C PRO A 18 -19.83 -24.50 20.07
N GLU A 19 -20.11 -25.80 19.90
CA GLU A 19 -19.31 -26.87 20.50
C GLU A 19 -18.10 -27.28 19.64
N LYS A 20 -18.08 -26.91 18.36
CA LYS A 20 -17.03 -27.27 17.44
C LYS A 20 -16.04 -26.15 17.19
N CYS A 21 -14.85 -26.27 17.76
CA CYS A 21 -13.77 -25.33 17.48
C CYS A 21 -13.34 -25.45 16.01
N ILE A 22 -13.50 -24.37 15.24
CA ILE A 22 -13.15 -24.33 13.82
C ILE A 22 -11.74 -23.80 13.57
N LYS A 23 -11.18 -23.05 14.54
CA LYS A 23 -9.85 -22.43 14.42
C LYS A 23 -9.30 -22.13 15.80
N SER A 24 -7.99 -22.37 16.00
CA SER A 24 -7.25 -21.96 17.19
C SER A 24 -6.01 -21.15 16.79
N ARG A 25 -5.67 -20.14 17.57
CA ARG A 25 -4.50 -19.27 17.35
C ARG A 25 -3.87 -18.86 18.66
N TYR A 26 -2.56 -18.84 18.68
CA TYR A 26 -1.76 -18.29 19.78
C TYR A 26 -1.54 -16.80 19.60
N ALA A 27 -1.57 -16.03 20.67
CA ALA A 27 -1.24 -14.62 20.73
C ALA A 27 -0.38 -14.34 21.95
N GLN A 28 0.77 -13.72 21.75
CA GLN A 28 1.66 -13.27 22.84
C GLN A 28 1.28 -11.88 23.35
N ASN A 29 0.58 -11.11 22.55
CA ASN A 29 0.12 -9.76 22.87
C ASN A 29 -1.41 -9.70 23.00
N LEU A 30 -1.92 -8.58 23.57
CA LEU A 30 -3.35 -8.35 23.77
C LEU A 30 -4.10 -8.04 22.45
N SER A 31 -3.41 -7.97 21.33
CA SER A 31 -4.00 -7.78 19.99
C SER A 31 -3.41 -8.76 19.00
N LYS A 32 -4.23 -9.32 18.11
CA LYS A 32 -3.81 -10.21 17.04
C LYS A 32 -4.71 -10.07 15.81
N LEU A 33 -4.11 -9.88 14.64
CA LEU A 33 -4.84 -9.97 13.37
C LEU A 33 -5.10 -11.44 13.03
N ILE A 34 -6.36 -11.78 12.78
CA ILE A 34 -6.76 -13.15 12.42
C ILE A 34 -7.58 -13.10 11.15
N LEU A 35 -7.14 -13.83 10.13
CA LEU A 35 -7.74 -13.88 8.81
C LEU A 35 -8.53 -15.17 8.60
N GLY A 36 -9.35 -15.22 7.54
CA GLY A 36 -10.04 -16.42 7.05
C GLY A 36 -11.39 -16.68 7.71
N PHE A 37 -12.08 -15.63 8.15
CA PHE A 37 -13.51 -15.67 8.49
C PHE A 37 -14.35 -15.22 7.30
N ARG A 38 -15.56 -15.78 7.17
CA ARG A 38 -16.52 -15.32 6.17
C ARG A 38 -17.21 -14.05 6.65
N ASN A 39 -17.26 -13.07 5.77
CA ASN A 39 -17.89 -11.80 6.04
C ASN A 39 -19.40 -11.97 6.28
N GLY A 40 -19.96 -11.22 7.24
CA GLY A 40 -21.38 -11.28 7.60
C GLY A 40 -21.83 -12.53 8.35
N ARG A 41 -20.96 -13.53 8.55
CA ARG A 41 -21.30 -14.71 9.36
C ARG A 41 -20.95 -14.45 10.83
N LYS A 42 -21.85 -14.87 11.73
CA LYS A 42 -21.62 -14.79 13.17
C LYS A 42 -20.70 -15.90 13.66
N TYR A 43 -19.73 -15.50 14.48
CA TYR A 43 -18.76 -16.40 15.12
C TYR A 43 -18.69 -16.11 16.61
N LEU A 44 -18.23 -17.09 17.36
CA LEU A 44 -17.88 -16.95 18.76
C LEU A 44 -16.37 -17.06 18.91
N VAL A 45 -15.80 -16.28 19.82
CA VAL A 45 -14.42 -16.41 20.26
C VAL A 45 -14.39 -16.65 21.76
N ARG A 46 -13.55 -17.60 22.19
CA ARG A 46 -13.20 -17.86 23.58
C ARG A 46 -11.69 -17.75 23.71
N VAL A 47 -11.24 -17.27 24.84
CA VAL A 47 -9.82 -17.05 25.11
C VAL A 47 -9.42 -17.75 26.40
N LYS A 48 -8.24 -18.38 26.40
CA LYS A 48 -7.62 -18.86 27.62
C LYS A 48 -6.17 -18.38 27.68
N ALA A 49 -5.72 -18.01 28.88
CA ALA A 49 -4.31 -17.70 29.12
C ALA A 49 -3.51 -18.99 29.21
N PHE A 50 -2.24 -18.94 28.89
CA PHE A 50 -1.29 -20.02 29.17
C PHE A 50 0.03 -19.45 29.71
N CYS A 51 0.74 -20.28 30.45
CA CYS A 51 2.12 -20.04 30.88
C CYS A 51 2.94 -21.30 30.68
N TYR A 52 4.27 -21.17 30.71
CA TYR A 52 5.19 -22.31 30.73
C TYR A 52 5.74 -22.54 32.15
N SER A 53 5.67 -23.78 32.63
CA SER A 53 6.33 -24.22 33.83
C SER A 53 7.06 -25.54 33.56
N ASP A 54 8.34 -25.59 33.88
CA ASP A 54 9.23 -26.74 33.64
C ASP A 54 9.20 -27.21 32.17
N GLY A 55 9.11 -26.24 31.23
CA GLY A 55 9.05 -26.49 29.79
C GLY A 55 7.71 -27.06 29.27
N LYS A 56 6.69 -27.13 30.12
CA LYS A 56 5.34 -27.57 29.73
C LYS A 56 4.37 -26.40 29.70
N GLU A 57 3.55 -26.37 28.65
CA GLU A 57 2.43 -25.41 28.55
C GLU A 57 1.33 -25.77 29.55
N ILE A 58 0.98 -24.84 30.41
CA ILE A 58 -0.16 -24.91 31.31
C ILE A 58 -1.16 -23.86 30.86
N ALA A 59 -2.34 -24.30 30.42
CA ALA A 59 -3.38 -23.39 29.98
C ALA A 59 -4.53 -23.33 31.01
N GLY A 60 -5.03 -22.13 31.24
CA GLY A 60 -6.19 -21.86 32.07
C GLY A 60 -7.53 -22.25 31.41
N GLU A 61 -8.63 -21.94 32.09
CA GLU A 61 -9.96 -22.18 31.57
C GLU A 61 -10.32 -21.24 30.43
N LEU A 62 -11.21 -21.69 29.55
CA LEU A 62 -11.77 -20.87 28.48
C LEU A 62 -12.70 -19.80 29.04
N SER A 63 -12.58 -18.59 28.55
CA SER A 63 -13.51 -17.49 28.86
C SER A 63 -14.93 -17.81 28.41
N ARG A 64 -15.89 -17.01 28.89
CA ARG A 64 -17.21 -16.94 28.27
C ARG A 64 -17.06 -16.56 26.79
N PRO A 65 -17.91 -17.06 25.90
CA PRO A 65 -17.87 -16.73 24.48
C PRO A 65 -18.20 -15.26 24.26
N ALA A 66 -17.45 -14.60 23.37
CA ALA A 66 -17.79 -13.30 22.82
C ALA A 66 -18.22 -13.49 21.35
N GLU A 67 -19.36 -12.92 20.99
CA GLU A 67 -19.85 -12.94 19.60
C GLU A 67 -19.16 -11.84 18.78
N PHE A 68 -18.83 -12.14 17.53
CA PHE A 68 -18.39 -11.16 16.57
C PHE A 68 -18.84 -11.55 15.16
N THR A 69 -19.05 -10.53 14.33
CA THR A 69 -19.35 -10.69 12.91
C THR A 69 -18.27 -9.96 12.12
N PRO A 70 -17.42 -10.68 11.36
CA PRO A 70 -16.43 -10.02 10.52
C PRO A 70 -17.13 -9.17 9.47
N ILE A 71 -16.78 -7.90 9.40
CA ILE A 71 -17.26 -6.98 8.36
C ILE A 71 -16.05 -6.64 7.50
N CYS A 72 -16.00 -7.19 6.30
CA CYS A 72 -15.00 -6.80 5.33
C CYS A 72 -15.61 -5.69 4.45
N LYS A 73 -15.20 -4.46 4.66
CA LYS A 73 -15.63 -3.31 3.87
C LYS A 73 -14.97 -3.36 2.49
N HIS A 74 -15.69 -3.83 1.47
CA HIS A 74 -15.17 -3.95 0.10
C HIS A 74 -16.23 -3.62 -0.96
N LEU A 75 -17.12 -2.68 -0.66
CA LEU A 75 -17.93 -2.07 -1.72
C LEU A 75 -17.03 -1.13 -2.52
N ARG A 76 -16.89 -1.40 -3.82
CA ARG A 76 -16.10 -0.57 -4.73
C ARG A 76 -16.90 -0.28 -5.98
N ALA A 77 -16.74 0.92 -6.50
CA ALA A 77 -17.23 1.35 -7.79
C ALA A 77 -16.21 2.27 -8.45
N GLN A 78 -16.44 2.67 -9.68
CA GLN A 78 -15.68 3.76 -10.28
C GLN A 78 -15.85 5.04 -9.45
N ASN A 79 -14.76 5.77 -9.20
CA ASN A 79 -14.80 6.98 -8.37
C ASN A 79 -15.55 8.14 -9.07
N VAL A 80 -15.49 8.16 -10.40
CA VAL A 80 -15.97 9.27 -11.23
C VAL A 80 -16.59 8.74 -12.50
N ILE A 81 -17.69 9.37 -12.92
CA ILE A 81 -18.35 9.20 -14.22
C ILE A 81 -18.45 10.57 -14.85
N THR A 82 -17.99 10.71 -16.09
CA THR A 82 -18.18 11.90 -16.92
C THR A 82 -19.19 11.59 -18.01
N MET A 83 -20.17 12.47 -18.18
CA MET A 83 -21.29 12.28 -19.12
C MET A 83 -21.62 13.57 -19.82
N ASN A 84 -22.10 13.47 -21.06
CA ASN A 84 -22.79 14.57 -21.70
C ASN A 84 -24.26 14.56 -21.28
N ARG A 85 -24.91 15.72 -21.34
CA ARG A 85 -26.34 15.83 -21.06
C ARG A 85 -27.14 14.87 -21.93
N GLY A 86 -28.06 14.13 -21.31
CA GLY A 86 -28.92 13.14 -21.97
C GLY A 86 -28.28 11.73 -22.06
N GLU A 87 -27.00 11.59 -21.76
CA GLU A 87 -26.38 10.27 -21.75
C GLU A 87 -26.85 9.44 -20.53
N THR A 88 -26.80 8.12 -20.71
CA THR A 88 -27.10 7.14 -19.68
C THR A 88 -25.97 6.12 -19.58
N THR A 89 -25.53 5.81 -18.39
CA THR A 89 -24.49 4.82 -18.13
C THR A 89 -24.78 3.96 -16.91
N GLN A 90 -24.17 2.79 -16.84
CA GLN A 90 -24.31 1.87 -15.71
C GLN A 90 -23.14 2.08 -14.74
N ILE A 91 -23.43 2.24 -13.45
CA ILE A 91 -22.37 2.18 -12.42
C ILE A 91 -21.86 0.75 -12.37
N VAL A 92 -20.56 0.59 -12.63
CA VAL A 92 -19.84 -0.68 -12.43
C VAL A 92 -19.36 -0.72 -11.00
N TRP A 93 -19.84 -1.70 -10.25
CA TRP A 93 -19.46 -1.88 -8.85
C TRP A 93 -19.20 -3.34 -8.54
N GLU A 94 -18.38 -3.59 -7.53
CA GLU A 94 -18.08 -4.93 -7.03
C GLU A 94 -18.14 -4.96 -5.51
N ARG A 95 -18.51 -6.11 -4.98
CA ARG A 95 -18.38 -6.44 -3.57
C ARG A 95 -17.86 -7.86 -3.43
N ARG A 96 -16.72 -8.00 -2.80
CA ARG A 96 -16.14 -9.33 -2.59
C ARG A 96 -16.91 -10.09 -1.52
N ASN A 97 -17.29 -11.33 -1.87
CA ASN A 97 -17.79 -12.42 -1.02
C ASN A 97 -19.26 -12.48 -0.62
N ILE A 98 -20.11 -11.54 -0.99
CA ILE A 98 -21.56 -11.63 -0.76
C ILE A 98 -22.25 -10.99 -1.96
N VAL A 99 -23.42 -11.52 -2.38
CA VAL A 99 -24.32 -10.84 -3.33
C VAL A 99 -25.33 -10.04 -2.50
N PRO A 100 -25.10 -8.76 -2.21
CA PRO A 100 -26.01 -7.97 -1.41
C PRO A 100 -26.92 -7.15 -2.30
N ALA A 101 -28.04 -6.76 -1.76
CA ALA A 101 -28.78 -5.64 -2.28
C ALA A 101 -27.95 -4.36 -2.04
N VAL A 102 -27.67 -3.61 -3.09
CA VAL A 102 -27.09 -2.27 -3.01
C VAL A 102 -28.17 -1.27 -3.40
N ALA A 103 -28.43 -0.33 -2.50
CA ALA A 103 -29.30 0.81 -2.79
C ALA A 103 -28.48 1.96 -3.37
N PHE A 104 -29.07 2.69 -4.30
CA PHE A 104 -28.48 3.86 -4.95
C PHE A 104 -29.30 5.09 -4.61
N SER A 105 -28.62 6.19 -4.32
CA SER A 105 -29.23 7.52 -4.15
C SER A 105 -28.36 8.59 -4.78
N CYS A 106 -28.95 9.66 -5.27
CA CYS A 106 -28.25 10.81 -5.82
C CYS A 106 -28.52 12.02 -4.93
N ASP A 107 -27.50 12.83 -4.65
CA ASP A 107 -27.64 14.05 -3.83
C ASP A 107 -28.19 15.24 -4.61
N ASP A 108 -28.09 15.26 -5.93
CA ASP A 108 -28.65 16.30 -6.81
C ASP A 108 -29.29 15.67 -8.06
N GLU A 109 -30.60 15.42 -7.97
CA GLU A 109 -31.37 14.84 -9.07
C GLU A 109 -31.61 15.84 -10.22
N SER A 110 -31.35 17.13 -10.05
CA SER A 110 -31.41 18.11 -11.13
C SER A 110 -30.21 17.98 -12.06
N VAL A 111 -29.10 17.44 -11.60
CA VAL A 111 -27.87 17.18 -12.36
C VAL A 111 -27.84 15.76 -12.93
N ALA A 112 -28.12 14.75 -12.10
CA ALA A 112 -28.17 13.37 -12.54
C ALA A 112 -29.17 12.56 -11.72
N THR A 113 -29.84 11.59 -12.34
CA THR A 113 -30.69 10.62 -11.63
C THR A 113 -30.06 9.24 -11.67
N VAL A 114 -30.42 8.39 -10.69
CA VAL A 114 -29.98 7.01 -10.63
C VAL A 114 -31.14 6.07 -10.38
N THR A 115 -31.20 4.97 -11.12
CA THR A 115 -32.23 3.93 -10.91
C THR A 115 -31.84 2.99 -9.77
N LYS A 116 -32.80 2.18 -9.28
CA LYS A 116 -32.54 1.10 -8.32
C LYS A 116 -31.52 0.07 -8.80
N GLY A 117 -31.29 -0.04 -10.11
CA GLY A 117 -30.28 -0.91 -10.71
C GLY A 117 -28.92 -0.25 -10.89
N GLY A 118 -28.74 1.01 -10.49
CA GLY A 118 -27.47 1.74 -10.63
C GLY A 118 -27.24 2.34 -12.02
N GLN A 119 -28.28 2.47 -12.85
CA GLN A 119 -28.20 3.19 -14.11
C GLN A 119 -28.32 4.69 -13.86
N VAL A 120 -27.33 5.47 -14.28
CA VAL A 120 -27.26 6.93 -14.13
C VAL A 120 -27.69 7.60 -15.43
N THR A 121 -28.52 8.62 -15.34
CA THR A 121 -28.93 9.49 -16.46
C THR A 121 -28.51 10.92 -16.17
N ALA A 122 -27.79 11.54 -17.10
CA ALA A 122 -27.36 12.94 -17.05
C ALA A 122 -28.49 13.90 -17.44
N ILE A 123 -28.89 14.79 -16.54
CA ILE A 123 -30.04 15.70 -16.72
C ILE A 123 -29.57 17.10 -17.15
N SER A 124 -28.69 17.73 -16.39
CA SER A 124 -28.16 19.06 -16.65
C SER A 124 -26.70 19.18 -16.30
N GLU A 125 -26.03 20.24 -16.80
CA GLU A 125 -24.62 20.50 -16.46
C GLU A 125 -24.45 20.71 -14.96
N GLY A 126 -23.44 20.06 -14.39
CA GLY A 126 -23.15 20.13 -12.97
C GLY A 126 -22.39 18.90 -12.43
N ILE A 127 -22.26 18.85 -11.11
CA ILE A 127 -21.69 17.70 -10.39
C ILE A 127 -22.72 17.19 -9.40
N ALA A 128 -23.03 15.90 -9.48
CA ALA A 128 -23.80 15.18 -8.49
C ALA A 128 -22.97 14.04 -7.88
N CYS A 129 -23.39 13.54 -6.72
CA CYS A 129 -22.77 12.40 -6.08
C CYS A 129 -23.80 11.28 -5.91
N VAL A 130 -23.54 10.14 -6.55
CA VAL A 130 -24.33 8.93 -6.35
C VAL A 130 -23.71 8.14 -5.19
N THR A 131 -24.51 7.87 -4.17
CA THR A 131 -24.12 7.05 -3.03
C THR A 131 -24.68 5.63 -3.20
N LEU A 132 -23.81 4.67 -3.18
CA LEU A 132 -24.11 3.25 -3.07
C LEU A 132 -24.15 2.88 -1.59
N THR A 133 -25.22 2.25 -1.13
CA THR A 133 -25.37 1.79 0.26
C THR A 133 -25.66 0.31 0.26
N ALA A 134 -24.80 -0.46 0.88
CA ALA A 134 -24.99 -1.89 1.06
C ALA A 134 -25.89 -2.19 2.27
N ASP A 135 -26.44 -3.39 2.33
CA ASP A 135 -27.33 -3.88 3.39
C ASP A 135 -26.74 -3.86 4.81
N ASP A 136 -25.39 -3.86 4.93
CA ASP A 136 -24.67 -3.73 6.21
C ASP A 136 -24.29 -2.28 6.56
N GLY A 137 -24.79 -1.30 5.78
CA GLY A 137 -24.54 0.12 6.00
C GLY A 137 -23.21 0.63 5.40
N GLU A 138 -22.42 -0.23 4.73
CA GLU A 138 -21.24 0.25 3.98
C GLU A 138 -21.69 1.17 2.84
N THR A 139 -21.00 2.28 2.66
CA THR A 139 -21.28 3.24 1.60
C THR A 139 -20.08 3.48 0.69
N PHE A 140 -20.37 3.73 -0.59
CA PHE A 140 -19.38 4.19 -1.57
C PHE A 140 -19.97 5.34 -2.37
N LYS A 141 -19.18 6.37 -2.66
CA LYS A 141 -19.62 7.56 -3.38
C LYS A 141 -18.98 7.63 -4.77
N VAL A 142 -19.82 7.80 -5.78
CA VAL A 142 -19.44 7.99 -7.19
C VAL A 142 -19.76 9.42 -7.57
N LYS A 143 -18.77 10.20 -7.97
CA LYS A 143 -19.02 11.54 -8.54
C LYS A 143 -19.50 11.40 -9.98
N VAL A 144 -20.58 12.06 -10.30
CA VAL A 144 -21.12 12.17 -11.66
C VAL A 144 -20.97 13.62 -12.13
N ALA A 145 -20.22 13.81 -13.19
CA ALA A 145 -20.03 15.11 -13.79
C ALA A 145 -20.69 15.17 -15.17
N VAL A 146 -21.56 16.13 -15.34
CA VAL A 146 -22.30 16.35 -16.58
C VAL A 146 -21.88 17.66 -17.22
N GLY A 147 -21.48 17.62 -18.51
CA GLY A 147 -21.17 18.79 -19.31
C GLY A 147 -19.71 18.94 -19.73
N ARG A 148 -19.43 20.00 -20.50
CA ARG A 148 -18.10 20.31 -21.02
C ARG A 148 -17.19 20.82 -19.89
N ASP A 149 -15.94 20.33 -19.86
CA ASP A 149 -14.86 20.86 -19.03
C ASP A 149 -14.94 20.59 -17.53
N MET A 150 -15.56 19.48 -17.15
CA MET A 150 -15.58 19.02 -15.75
C MET A 150 -14.28 18.33 -15.32
N SER A 151 -13.32 18.15 -16.21
CA SER A 151 -12.01 17.54 -15.90
C SER A 151 -11.27 18.24 -14.75
N ARG A 152 -11.43 19.57 -14.61
CA ARG A 152 -10.84 20.36 -13.52
C ARG A 152 -11.54 20.19 -12.17
N CYS A 153 -12.82 19.84 -12.17
CA CYS A 153 -13.60 19.63 -10.94
C CYS A 153 -13.52 18.20 -10.42
N LEU A 154 -13.03 17.30 -11.24
CA LEU A 154 -12.98 15.85 -10.99
C LEU A 154 -11.54 15.35 -10.91
N SER A 155 -10.69 16.08 -10.18
CA SER A 155 -9.35 15.55 -9.90
C SER A 155 -9.48 14.21 -9.19
N ALA A 156 -9.19 13.15 -9.91
CA ALA A 156 -9.03 11.81 -9.37
C ALA A 156 -7.60 11.38 -9.65
N ALA A 157 -6.94 10.78 -8.65
CA ALA A 157 -5.61 10.23 -8.79
C ALA A 157 -5.64 8.76 -8.41
N ARG A 158 -5.23 7.90 -9.35
CA ARG A 158 -4.97 6.50 -9.08
C ARG A 158 -3.50 6.33 -8.76
N ILE A 159 -3.22 6.00 -7.51
CA ILE A 159 -1.86 5.77 -7.02
C ILE A 159 -1.67 4.27 -6.84
N MET A 160 -0.60 3.74 -7.40
CA MET A 160 -0.17 2.36 -7.18
C MET A 160 1.04 2.36 -6.26
N LEU A 161 0.94 1.59 -5.19
CA LEU A 161 2.04 1.35 -4.26
C LEU A 161 2.47 -0.11 -4.43
N CYS A 162 3.74 -0.31 -4.77
CA CYS A 162 4.37 -1.62 -4.86
C CYS A 162 5.36 -1.78 -3.70
N GLY A 163 5.57 -3.02 -3.29
CA GLY A 163 6.61 -3.37 -2.33
C GLY A 163 8.00 -3.31 -2.94
N ASP A 164 8.88 -4.15 -2.41
CA ASP A 164 10.29 -4.15 -2.72
C ASP A 164 10.58 -4.60 -4.15
N ILE A 165 11.35 -3.79 -4.86
CA ILE A 165 11.96 -4.12 -6.13
C ILE A 165 13.45 -4.38 -5.86
N MET A 166 13.82 -5.64 -5.93
CA MET A 166 15.20 -6.10 -5.78
C MET A 166 15.65 -6.74 -7.09
N CYS A 167 16.80 -6.32 -7.58
CA CYS A 167 17.44 -6.95 -8.73
C CYS A 167 18.22 -8.19 -8.25
N SER A 168 17.54 -9.33 -8.22
CA SER A 168 18.12 -10.57 -7.71
C SER A 168 19.33 -11.05 -8.53
N LEU A 169 20.18 -11.87 -7.89
CA LEU A 169 21.37 -12.45 -8.51
C LEU A 169 21.06 -13.13 -9.86
N GLU A 170 19.97 -13.87 -9.93
CA GLU A 170 19.62 -14.59 -11.17
C GLU A 170 19.12 -13.63 -12.28
N GLN A 171 18.45 -12.55 -11.91
CA GLN A 171 18.08 -11.51 -12.87
C GLN A 171 19.35 -10.83 -13.43
N GLN A 172 20.32 -10.50 -12.56
CA GLN A 172 21.58 -9.92 -12.98
C GLN A 172 22.38 -10.85 -13.87
N ARG A 173 22.52 -12.13 -13.52
CA ARG A 173 23.19 -13.15 -14.33
C ARG A 173 22.56 -13.27 -15.73
N LYS A 174 21.24 -13.31 -15.79
CA LYS A 174 20.52 -13.34 -17.06
C LYS A 174 20.76 -12.07 -17.88
N ALA A 175 20.69 -10.90 -17.26
CA ALA A 175 20.94 -9.62 -17.93
C ALA A 175 22.38 -9.50 -18.43
N ALA A 176 23.37 -10.02 -17.68
CA ALA A 176 24.79 -10.01 -18.06
C ALA A 176 25.04 -10.76 -19.38
N THR A 177 24.25 -11.79 -19.70
CA THR A 177 24.32 -12.48 -21.01
C THR A 177 23.78 -11.64 -22.17
N ARG A 178 23.17 -10.49 -21.89
CA ARG A 178 22.50 -9.60 -22.86
C ARG A 178 22.92 -8.13 -22.63
N SER A 179 24.19 -7.89 -22.40
CA SER A 179 24.75 -6.55 -22.17
C SER A 179 24.02 -5.76 -21.09
N LEU A 180 23.62 -6.42 -19.99
CA LEU A 180 22.89 -5.86 -18.86
C LEU A 180 21.49 -5.30 -19.23
N ASP A 181 20.83 -5.95 -20.17
CA ASP A 181 19.46 -5.63 -20.55
C ASP A 181 18.43 -6.27 -19.58
N PHE A 182 17.66 -5.42 -18.89
CA PHE A 182 16.59 -5.78 -17.95
C PHE A 182 15.19 -5.55 -18.53
N SER A 183 15.04 -5.28 -19.81
CA SER A 183 13.75 -4.92 -20.45
C SER A 183 12.62 -5.95 -20.23
N ASP A 184 12.97 -7.22 -20.08
CA ASP A 184 12.01 -8.32 -19.83
C ASP A 184 11.55 -8.41 -18.37
N THR A 185 12.28 -7.81 -17.42
CA THR A 185 12.07 -8.01 -15.98
C THR A 185 10.63 -7.69 -15.55
N PHE A 186 10.08 -6.60 -16.07
CA PHE A 186 8.76 -6.10 -15.68
C PHE A 186 7.70 -6.28 -16.77
N LYS A 187 7.97 -7.02 -17.83
CA LYS A 187 7.11 -7.14 -19.01
C LYS A 187 5.67 -7.50 -18.66
N ALA A 188 5.48 -8.48 -17.78
CA ALA A 188 4.16 -8.94 -17.38
C ALA A 188 3.36 -7.91 -16.54
N MET A 189 4.04 -7.00 -15.84
CA MET A 189 3.43 -6.01 -14.96
C MET A 189 3.29 -4.63 -15.60
N LYS A 190 3.92 -4.40 -16.74
CA LYS A 190 4.03 -3.07 -17.38
C LYS A 190 2.68 -2.41 -17.62
N SER A 191 1.71 -3.14 -18.15
CA SER A 191 0.36 -2.59 -18.41
C SER A 191 -0.36 -2.21 -17.12
N THR A 192 -0.24 -3.02 -16.09
CA THR A 192 -0.83 -2.78 -14.77
C THR A 192 -0.23 -1.54 -14.13
N ILE A 193 1.10 -1.42 -14.12
CA ILE A 193 1.81 -0.28 -13.51
C ILE A 193 1.47 1.01 -14.26
N LYS A 194 1.47 0.98 -15.60
CA LYS A 194 1.11 2.13 -16.44
C LYS A 194 -0.37 2.53 -16.39
N SER A 195 -1.24 1.69 -15.83
CA SER A 195 -2.65 2.05 -15.64
C SER A 195 -2.90 3.01 -14.48
N ALA A 196 -1.91 3.23 -13.62
CA ALA A 196 -1.98 4.22 -12.55
C ALA A 196 -1.50 5.59 -13.04
N ASP A 197 -2.04 6.66 -12.41
CA ASP A 197 -1.59 8.03 -12.68
C ASP A 197 -0.24 8.31 -12.00
N TYR A 198 0.05 7.58 -10.93
CA TYR A 198 1.31 7.66 -10.19
C TYR A 198 1.65 6.31 -9.57
N SER A 199 2.88 5.82 -9.81
CA SER A 199 3.31 4.50 -9.34
C SER A 199 4.58 4.62 -8.50
N VAL A 200 4.55 4.08 -7.29
CA VAL A 200 5.65 4.12 -6.31
C VAL A 200 6.05 2.70 -5.95
N ALA A 201 7.35 2.44 -5.90
CA ALA A 201 7.90 1.18 -5.39
C ALA A 201 9.08 1.43 -4.44
N VAL A 202 9.41 0.45 -3.62
CA VAL A 202 10.64 0.46 -2.81
C VAL A 202 11.77 -0.12 -3.64
N LEU A 203 12.84 0.64 -3.86
CA LEU A 203 14.04 0.16 -4.55
C LEU A 203 14.99 -0.44 -3.51
N GLU A 204 14.92 -1.75 -3.31
CA GLU A 204 15.69 -2.47 -2.30
C GLU A 204 17.06 -2.95 -2.82
N THR A 205 17.78 -2.07 -3.47
CA THR A 205 19.15 -2.28 -3.97
C THR A 205 19.82 -0.94 -4.21
N THR A 206 21.14 -0.86 -4.08
CA THR A 206 21.88 0.25 -4.67
C THR A 206 22.05 0.01 -6.18
N CYS A 207 22.17 1.10 -6.97
CA CYS A 207 22.46 1.04 -8.39
C CYS A 207 23.69 1.90 -8.65
N PHE A 208 24.87 1.30 -8.50
CA PHE A 208 26.15 1.98 -8.55
C PHE A 208 27.18 1.23 -9.38
N ASP A 209 27.47 1.72 -10.57
CA ASP A 209 28.43 1.12 -11.51
C ASP A 209 29.90 1.26 -11.06
N GLY A 210 30.16 2.00 -9.98
CA GLY A 210 31.48 2.16 -9.37
C GLY A 210 31.83 1.11 -8.31
N ALA A 211 31.01 0.08 -8.13
CA ALA A 211 31.22 -1.04 -7.21
C ALA A 211 30.82 -2.36 -7.88
N PRO A 212 31.38 -3.51 -7.45
CA PRO A 212 31.01 -4.81 -8.01
C PRO A 212 29.51 -5.07 -7.87
N TYR A 213 28.90 -5.56 -8.93
CA TYR A 213 27.51 -6.01 -8.92
C TYR A 213 27.35 -7.33 -8.19
N GLU A 214 26.14 -7.68 -7.79
CA GLU A 214 25.89 -8.91 -7.02
C GLU A 214 26.34 -10.18 -7.76
N TYR A 215 26.19 -10.25 -9.08
CA TYR A 215 26.60 -11.41 -9.87
C TYR A 215 28.13 -11.54 -10.05
N GLU A 216 28.89 -10.47 -9.80
CA GLU A 216 30.35 -10.47 -9.88
C GLU A 216 31.02 -10.88 -8.57
N LYS A 217 30.26 -10.93 -7.46
CA LYS A 217 30.80 -11.25 -6.14
C LYS A 217 30.97 -12.74 -5.98
N ILE A 218 32.18 -13.12 -5.53
CA ILE A 218 32.43 -14.48 -5.05
C ILE A 218 31.92 -14.54 -3.62
N ARG A 219 30.82 -15.26 -3.39
CA ARG A 219 30.30 -15.47 -2.04
C ARG A 219 31.22 -16.44 -1.30
N THR A 220 31.98 -15.93 -0.34
CA THR A 220 32.86 -16.71 0.51
C THR A 220 32.29 -17.01 1.89
N ASP A 221 31.15 -16.39 2.24
CA ASP A 221 30.54 -16.52 3.57
C ASP A 221 29.01 -16.37 3.54
N SER A 222 28.40 -16.67 4.70
CA SER A 222 26.96 -16.60 4.94
C SER A 222 26.48 -15.19 5.33
N GLY A 223 27.20 -14.14 4.99
CA GLY A 223 26.81 -12.75 5.31
C GLY A 223 25.56 -12.29 4.57
N SER A 224 24.90 -11.26 5.08
CA SER A 224 23.80 -10.60 4.39
C SER A 224 24.24 -10.13 3.00
N PRO A 225 23.40 -10.28 1.97
CA PRO A 225 23.77 -9.86 0.62
C PRO A 225 24.00 -8.35 0.60
N ASN A 226 25.14 -7.91 0.08
CA ASN A 226 25.36 -6.53 -0.34
C ASN A 226 24.72 -6.35 -1.71
N CYS A 227 23.51 -5.82 -1.74
CA CYS A 227 22.76 -5.67 -2.97
C CYS A 227 23.27 -4.46 -3.76
N ASN A 228 23.88 -4.74 -4.91
CA ASN A 228 24.23 -3.72 -5.89
C ASN A 228 23.86 -4.19 -7.29
N SER A 229 23.25 -3.32 -8.06
CA SER A 229 22.73 -3.60 -9.39
C SER A 229 23.31 -2.63 -10.40
N PRO A 230 23.41 -3.01 -11.69
CA PRO A 230 23.75 -2.08 -12.76
C PRO A 230 22.72 -0.92 -12.84
N SER A 231 23.20 0.27 -13.19
CA SER A 231 22.34 1.45 -13.36
C SER A 231 21.24 1.25 -14.43
N THR A 232 21.49 0.40 -15.43
CA THR A 232 20.49 0.00 -16.45
C THR A 232 19.25 -0.68 -15.87
N PHE A 233 19.32 -1.19 -14.65
CA PHE A 233 18.13 -1.68 -13.96
C PHE A 233 17.11 -0.55 -13.67
N ILE A 234 17.60 0.66 -13.35
CA ILE A 234 16.75 1.84 -13.17
C ILE A 234 16.01 2.21 -14.47
N ASP A 235 16.66 2.05 -15.62
CA ASP A 235 16.02 2.29 -16.91
C ASP A 235 14.84 1.35 -17.15
N ALA A 236 15.00 0.06 -16.82
CA ALA A 236 13.93 -0.92 -16.91
C ALA A 236 12.76 -0.64 -15.94
N VAL A 237 13.07 -0.18 -14.72
CA VAL A 237 12.05 0.24 -13.73
C VAL A 237 11.26 1.44 -14.26
N LYS A 238 11.94 2.45 -14.82
CA LYS A 238 11.31 3.60 -15.46
C LYS A 238 10.41 3.18 -16.64
N ASP A 239 10.94 2.37 -17.53
CA ASP A 239 10.23 1.91 -18.73
C ASP A 239 8.98 1.08 -18.39
N CYS A 240 9.00 0.42 -17.25
CA CYS A 240 7.83 -0.27 -16.71
C CYS A 240 6.69 0.69 -16.35
N GLY A 241 7.00 1.96 -16.02
CA GLY A 241 6.02 2.99 -15.72
C GLY A 241 6.04 3.51 -14.28
N PHE A 242 7.04 3.14 -13.48
CA PHE A 242 7.19 3.75 -12.16
C PHE A 242 7.56 5.23 -12.26
N THR A 243 6.97 6.03 -11.37
CA THR A 243 7.12 7.49 -11.33
C THR A 243 7.94 7.96 -10.13
N ALA A 244 7.99 7.15 -9.08
CA ALA A 244 8.80 7.42 -7.90
C ALA A 244 9.35 6.13 -7.27
N LEU A 245 10.50 6.24 -6.62
CA LEU A 245 11.14 5.16 -5.91
C LEU A 245 11.46 5.57 -4.46
N VAL A 246 11.11 4.69 -3.53
CA VAL A 246 11.50 4.81 -2.12
C VAL A 246 12.87 4.18 -1.96
N THR A 247 13.82 4.96 -1.47
CA THR A 247 15.18 4.50 -1.17
C THR A 247 15.45 4.35 0.32
N ALA A 248 14.49 4.67 1.20
CA ALA A 248 14.60 4.44 2.63
C ALA A 248 14.30 2.98 2.96
N ASN A 249 15.31 2.11 2.87
CA ASN A 249 15.25 0.69 3.20
C ASN A 249 16.60 0.20 3.76
N ASN A 250 16.67 -1.05 4.20
CA ASN A 250 17.86 -1.64 4.84
C ASN A 250 19.04 -1.87 3.87
N HIS A 251 18.81 -1.88 2.56
CA HIS A 251 19.84 -2.06 1.52
C HIS A 251 20.33 -0.76 0.87
N ASN A 252 19.87 0.39 1.34
CA ASN A 252 20.17 1.68 0.71
C ASN A 252 21.66 2.10 0.78
N CYS A 253 22.43 1.52 1.69
CA CYS A 253 23.85 1.80 1.88
C CYS A 253 24.75 0.60 1.59
N ASP A 254 24.30 -0.41 0.86
CA ASP A 254 25.07 -1.63 0.59
C ASP A 254 26.38 -1.38 -0.18
N THR A 255 26.48 -0.28 -0.89
CA THR A 255 27.71 0.21 -1.53
C THR A 255 28.22 1.52 -0.90
N GLY A 256 27.84 1.76 0.37
CA GLY A 256 28.19 2.96 1.11
C GLY A 256 27.44 4.21 0.65
N PHE A 257 27.80 5.36 1.23
CA PHE A 257 27.12 6.61 0.95
C PHE A 257 27.23 7.03 -0.53
N LYS A 258 28.40 6.84 -1.14
CA LYS A 258 28.61 7.12 -2.57
C LYS A 258 27.66 6.31 -3.47
N GLY A 259 27.38 5.07 -3.09
CA GLY A 259 26.42 4.23 -3.81
C GLY A 259 24.98 4.72 -3.68
N LEU A 260 24.59 5.16 -2.48
CA LEU A 260 23.29 5.79 -2.26
C LEU A 260 23.13 7.07 -3.11
N GLU A 261 24.14 7.95 -3.09
CA GLU A 261 24.13 9.18 -3.91
C GLU A 261 24.04 8.87 -5.41
N ALA A 262 24.80 7.86 -5.87
CA ALA A 262 24.75 7.42 -7.27
C ALA A 262 23.37 6.87 -7.63
N THR A 263 22.78 6.04 -6.78
CA THR A 263 21.46 5.47 -6.97
C THR A 263 20.40 6.57 -7.10
N VAL A 264 20.38 7.52 -6.16
CA VAL A 264 19.43 8.64 -6.19
C VAL A 264 19.63 9.53 -7.43
N ARG A 265 20.88 9.73 -7.85
CA ARG A 265 21.19 10.46 -9.09
C ARG A 265 20.66 9.73 -10.33
N CYS A 266 20.80 8.39 -10.41
CA CYS A 266 20.25 7.59 -11.49
C CYS A 266 18.71 7.69 -11.53
N ILE A 267 18.04 7.61 -10.37
CA ILE A 267 16.58 7.78 -10.26
C ILE A 267 16.15 9.15 -10.82
N LYS A 268 16.79 10.23 -10.36
CA LYS A 268 16.49 11.60 -10.79
C LYS A 268 16.79 11.83 -12.28
N ASN A 269 17.91 11.34 -12.78
CA ASN A 269 18.27 11.40 -14.21
C ASN A 269 17.26 10.61 -15.07
N GLY A 270 16.71 9.51 -14.54
CA GLY A 270 15.61 8.78 -15.14
C GLY A 270 14.29 9.55 -15.15
N GLY A 271 14.19 10.72 -14.53
CA GLY A 271 12.97 11.51 -14.42
C GLY A 271 11.99 10.96 -13.40
N MET A 272 12.41 10.09 -12.49
CA MET A 272 11.62 9.59 -11.38
C MET A 272 11.91 10.39 -10.10
N ALA A 273 10.95 10.42 -9.18
CA ALA A 273 11.16 11.03 -7.87
C ALA A 273 11.87 10.05 -6.91
N ASN A 274 12.75 10.58 -6.07
CA ASN A 274 13.31 9.87 -4.93
C ASN A 274 12.52 10.20 -3.66
N ILE A 275 12.24 9.21 -2.81
CA ILE A 275 11.51 9.38 -1.56
C ILE A 275 12.31 8.76 -0.42
N GLY A 276 12.52 9.53 0.65
CA GLY A 276 12.97 9.03 1.95
C GLY A 276 14.46 9.17 2.26
N THR A 277 15.34 9.42 1.28
CA THR A 277 16.79 9.60 1.51
C THR A 277 17.32 10.84 0.83
N LEU A 278 18.44 11.37 1.33
CA LEU A 278 19.25 12.52 0.84
C LEU A 278 18.54 13.88 0.83
N ASP A 279 17.23 13.90 0.72
CA ASP A 279 16.40 15.10 0.74
C ASP A 279 15.70 15.23 2.12
N ASP A 280 14.76 16.13 2.23
CA ASP A 280 14.03 16.41 3.51
C ASP A 280 13.11 15.25 3.97
N GLY A 281 13.18 14.10 3.31
CA GLY A 281 12.40 12.90 3.63
C GLY A 281 10.93 12.98 3.23
N THR A 282 10.49 14.11 2.63
CA THR A 282 9.13 14.30 2.12
C THR A 282 9.17 14.70 0.64
N TYR A 283 8.23 14.15 -0.13
CA TYR A 283 8.05 14.50 -1.53
C TYR A 283 6.59 14.81 -1.82
N ILE A 284 6.29 15.87 -2.53
CA ILE A 284 4.93 16.25 -2.91
C ILE A 284 4.78 16.13 -4.42
N ALA A 285 3.95 15.20 -4.85
CA ALA A 285 3.56 15.05 -6.25
C ALA A 285 2.29 15.83 -6.56
N ASP A 286 2.21 16.43 -7.72
CA ASP A 286 0.95 16.92 -8.30
C ASP A 286 0.44 15.86 -9.28
N ILE A 287 -0.66 15.20 -8.91
CA ILE A 287 -1.23 14.11 -9.68
C ILE A 287 -2.63 14.54 -10.13
N ASN A 288 -2.79 14.89 -11.39
CA ASN A 288 -4.06 15.37 -11.94
C ASN A 288 -4.63 16.57 -11.15
N GLY A 289 -3.79 17.48 -10.68
CA GLY A 289 -4.17 18.63 -9.87
C GLY A 289 -4.40 18.32 -8.39
N ILE A 290 -4.23 17.08 -7.96
CA ILE A 290 -4.24 16.67 -6.55
C ILE A 290 -2.80 16.62 -6.04
N LYS A 291 -2.50 17.41 -5.02
CA LYS A 291 -1.19 17.35 -4.35
C LYS A 291 -1.19 16.22 -3.33
N VAL A 292 -0.28 15.26 -3.52
CA VAL A 292 -0.11 14.09 -2.66
C VAL A 292 1.29 14.13 -2.06
N GLY A 293 1.36 14.09 -0.71
CA GLY A 293 2.63 14.04 0.00
C GLY A 293 3.05 12.60 0.30
N PHE A 294 4.32 12.29 0.03
CA PHE A 294 4.95 11.02 0.34
C PHE A 294 6.08 11.23 1.33
N THR A 295 6.24 10.30 2.26
CA THR A 295 7.41 10.18 3.13
C THR A 295 7.72 8.71 3.35
N ALA A 296 8.98 8.41 3.59
CA ALA A 296 9.42 7.06 3.90
C ALA A 296 10.56 7.10 4.94
N VAL A 297 10.55 6.11 5.81
CA VAL A 297 11.61 5.87 6.80
C VAL A 297 11.88 4.38 6.90
N ASN A 298 13.10 4.02 7.29
CA ASN A 298 13.45 2.65 7.61
C ASN A 298 13.82 2.50 9.10
N SER A 299 13.49 1.38 9.71
CA SER A 299 13.85 1.07 11.10
C SER A 299 15.03 0.09 11.21
N ILE A 300 15.39 -0.57 10.12
CA ILE A 300 16.43 -1.60 10.06
C ILE A 300 17.49 -1.17 9.06
N SER A 301 18.76 -1.30 9.43
CA SER A 301 19.92 -1.08 8.58
C SER A 301 20.84 -2.29 8.65
N ASN A 302 21.53 -2.57 7.55
CA ASN A 302 22.45 -3.73 7.49
C ASN A 302 23.83 -3.46 8.13
N GLY A 303 23.97 -2.33 8.82
CA GLY A 303 25.22 -1.95 9.54
C GLY A 303 26.28 -1.33 8.65
N LEU A 304 25.95 -1.01 7.40
CA LEU A 304 26.86 -0.39 6.42
C LEU A 304 26.78 1.14 6.40
N GLU A 305 25.91 1.69 7.23
CA GLU A 305 25.65 3.13 7.36
C GLU A 305 26.48 3.83 8.43
N LYS A 306 27.52 3.19 8.95
CA LYS A 306 28.40 3.80 9.95
C LYS A 306 28.90 5.17 9.45
N ASP A 307 28.83 6.16 10.35
CA ASP A 307 29.26 7.53 10.10
C ASP A 307 28.41 8.33 9.09
N ILE A 308 27.28 7.77 8.61
CA ILE A 308 26.35 8.51 7.78
C ILE A 308 25.25 9.10 8.67
N PRO A 309 24.96 10.41 8.57
CA PRO A 309 23.88 11.02 9.32
C PRO A 309 22.53 10.30 9.08
N PRO A 310 21.79 9.91 10.15
CA PRO A 310 20.56 9.12 10.04
C PRO A 310 19.53 9.71 9.09
N HIS A 311 19.45 11.04 9.01
CA HIS A 311 18.49 11.73 8.15
C HIS A 311 18.79 11.54 6.67
N LEU A 312 20.05 11.37 6.26
CA LEU A 312 20.41 11.17 4.86
C LEU A 312 20.05 9.78 4.34
N ILE A 313 19.92 8.81 5.24
CA ILE A 313 19.59 7.42 4.90
C ILE A 313 18.15 7.04 5.22
N GLY A 314 17.32 8.02 5.60
CA GLY A 314 15.93 7.78 5.94
C GLY A 314 15.71 6.96 7.21
N LYS A 315 16.68 6.94 8.14
CA LYS A 315 16.56 6.16 9.38
C LYS A 315 15.45 6.70 10.28
N TYR A 316 14.64 5.78 10.81
CA TYR A 316 13.54 6.14 11.70
C TYR A 316 14.08 6.66 13.03
N GLU A 317 13.70 7.89 13.35
CA GLU A 317 13.88 8.52 14.66
C GLU A 317 12.53 9.14 15.07
N PRO A 318 12.02 8.88 16.29
CA PRO A 318 10.67 9.29 16.68
C PRO A 318 10.41 10.79 16.54
N LEU A 319 11.39 11.64 16.89
CA LEU A 319 11.27 13.11 16.78
C LEU A 319 11.21 13.51 15.31
N ARG A 320 12.15 13.02 14.50
CA ARG A 320 12.18 13.29 13.06
C ARG A 320 10.92 12.82 12.35
N PHE A 321 10.41 11.62 12.66
CA PHE A 321 9.15 11.15 12.08
C PHE A 321 7.99 12.10 12.37
N ARG A 322 7.91 12.64 13.60
CA ARG A 322 6.93 13.67 13.93
C ARG A 322 7.10 14.95 13.11
N GLU A 323 8.34 15.37 12.88
CA GLU A 323 8.64 16.54 12.03
C GLU A 323 8.22 16.31 10.58
N LEU A 324 8.51 15.13 10.01
CA LEU A 324 8.06 14.75 8.67
C LEU A 324 6.53 14.76 8.55
N VAL A 325 5.83 14.15 9.51
CA VAL A 325 4.35 14.17 9.56
C VAL A 325 3.81 15.60 9.69
N ASN A 326 4.43 16.43 10.51
CA ASN A 326 4.02 17.83 10.67
C ASN A 326 4.31 18.64 9.40
N SER A 327 5.41 18.38 8.73
CA SER A 327 5.73 19.00 7.43
C SER A 327 4.65 18.68 6.39
N LEU A 328 4.21 17.43 6.27
CA LEU A 328 3.11 17.04 5.40
C LEU A 328 1.78 17.70 5.80
N LYS A 329 1.47 17.75 7.11
CA LYS A 329 0.27 18.44 7.60
C LYS A 329 0.28 19.94 7.27
N ASN A 330 1.42 20.60 7.45
CA ASN A 330 1.59 22.02 7.13
C ASN A 330 1.50 22.27 5.62
N ALA A 331 2.06 21.38 4.80
CA ALA A 331 1.92 21.44 3.36
C ALA A 331 0.47 21.27 2.91
N ARG A 332 -0.34 20.44 3.60
CA ARG A 332 -1.78 20.33 3.39
C ARG A 332 -2.50 21.66 3.56
N HIS A 333 -2.25 22.36 4.66
CA HIS A 333 -2.90 23.65 4.92
C HIS A 333 -2.54 24.73 3.89
N LYS A 334 -1.30 24.71 3.40
CA LYS A 334 -0.85 25.67 2.36
C LYS A 334 -1.37 25.34 0.96
N ASN A 335 -1.66 24.08 0.66
CA ASN A 335 -1.90 23.60 -0.71
C ASN A 335 -3.22 22.85 -0.89
N ASN A 336 -4.14 22.83 0.08
CA ASN A 336 -5.38 22.00 0.07
C ASN A 336 -5.09 20.52 -0.23
N LEU A 337 -4.08 19.94 0.39
CA LEU A 337 -3.70 18.54 0.19
C LEU A 337 -4.75 17.56 0.75
N ALA A 338 -5.12 16.57 -0.02
CA ALA A 338 -5.87 15.41 0.48
C ALA A 338 -4.91 14.50 1.27
N LEU A 339 -5.15 14.31 2.56
CA LEU A 339 -4.41 13.35 3.40
C LEU A 339 -5.28 12.12 3.60
N HIS A 340 -4.84 10.98 3.06
CA HIS A 340 -5.27 9.68 3.54
C HIS A 340 -4.06 9.03 4.21
N ALA A 341 -4.18 8.81 5.52
CA ALA A 341 -3.24 7.97 6.24
C ALA A 341 -3.57 6.51 5.94
N ALA A 342 -2.56 5.75 5.55
CA ALA A 342 -2.59 4.30 5.52
C ALA A 342 -2.27 3.74 6.91
#